data_e7d0d67bbca0352f15566ecd75b8a78c
#
_entry.id   e7d0d67bbca0352f15566ecd75b8a78c
#
_cell.length_a   1.000
_cell.length_b   1.000
_cell.length_c   1.000
_cell.angle_alpha   90.00
_cell.angle_beta   90.00
_cell.angle_gamma   90.00
#
_symmetry.space_group_name_H-M   'P 1'
#
loop_
_entity.id
_entity.type
_entity.pdbx_description
1 polymer ?
#
loop_
_entity_poly.entity_id
_entity_poly.type
_entity_poly.pdbx_seq_one_letter_code
_entity_poly.pdbx_strand_id
1 'polypeptide(L)'
;MKNFNLNNLLRDNIKTIKPYSSARDEYKDITDGMLFIDANENPFNTNVNRYPDPQQVKLKSQLADLKGISENNILLGNGSDEVLDLIFRAFCEPNKDKIITLPPTYG
;
A
#
# COMPACT_ATOMS: atom_id res chain seq x y z
N MET A 1 20.10 -10.46 19.93
CA MET A 1 19.81 -9.81 18.63
C MET A 1 19.65 -8.32 18.90
N LYS A 2 20.31 -7.43 18.12
CA LYS A 2 20.03 -6.00 18.22
C LYS A 2 18.58 -5.78 17.85
N ASN A 3 17.81 -5.07 18.67
CA ASN A 3 16.43 -4.72 18.37
C ASN A 3 16.41 -3.94 17.05
N PHE A 4 15.86 -4.56 16.01
CA PHE A 4 15.66 -3.93 14.72
C PHE A 4 14.56 -2.88 14.86
N ASN A 5 14.86 -1.63 14.52
CA ASN A 5 13.89 -0.55 14.51
C ASN A 5 13.80 0.04 13.10
N LEU A 6 12.68 -0.22 12.44
CA LEU A 6 12.41 0.23 11.07
C LEU A 6 12.52 1.76 10.92
N ASN A 7 12.11 2.51 11.92
CA ASN A 7 12.19 3.98 11.88
C ASN A 7 13.61 4.52 11.70
N ASN A 8 14.64 3.75 12.10
CA ASN A 8 16.03 4.16 11.90
C ASN A 8 16.49 4.05 10.44
N LEU A 9 15.75 3.31 9.60
CA LEU A 9 16.05 3.13 8.18
C LEU A 9 15.24 4.05 7.28
N LEU A 10 14.13 4.57 7.76
CA LEU A 10 13.28 5.47 6.98
C LEU A 10 13.97 6.82 6.77
N ARG A 11 13.81 7.38 5.58
CA ARG A 11 14.16 8.76 5.28
C ARG A 11 13.38 9.73 6.17
N ASP A 12 13.97 10.83 6.54
CA ASP A 12 13.33 11.77 7.49
C ASP A 12 12.04 12.38 6.95
N ASN A 13 11.99 12.67 5.66
CA ASN A 13 10.76 13.16 5.03
C ASN A 13 9.61 12.12 5.06
N ILE A 14 9.94 10.83 5.01
CA ILE A 14 8.93 9.75 5.10
C ILE A 14 8.37 9.61 6.52
N LYS A 15 9.21 9.78 7.54
CA LYS A 15 8.77 9.74 8.95
C LYS A 15 7.69 10.77 9.28
N THR A 16 7.66 11.87 8.53
CA THR A 16 6.74 12.99 8.77
C THR A 16 5.49 12.97 7.90
N ILE A 17 5.41 12.05 6.92
CA ILE A 17 4.25 11.93 6.04
C ILE A 17 3.04 11.43 6.85
N LYS A 18 1.94 12.15 6.74
CA LYS A 18 0.65 11.68 7.22
C LYS A 18 0.02 10.79 6.14
N PRO A 19 -0.43 9.58 6.49
CA PRO A 19 -1.16 8.75 5.54
C PRO A 19 -2.38 9.50 4.98
N TYR A 20 -2.64 9.31 3.69
CA TYR A 20 -3.88 9.78 3.11
C TYR A 20 -5.05 8.98 3.70
N SER A 21 -6.13 9.69 4.06
CA SER A 21 -7.40 9.11 4.45
C SER A 21 -8.47 9.63 3.50
N SER A 22 -9.26 8.74 2.93
CA SER A 22 -10.43 9.12 2.14
C SER A 22 -11.63 9.36 3.05
N ALA A 23 -12.63 10.10 2.56
CA ALA A 23 -13.90 10.28 3.30
C ALA A 23 -14.55 8.93 3.64
N ARG A 24 -14.39 7.94 2.77
CA ARG A 24 -14.91 6.58 2.96
C ARG A 24 -14.16 5.81 4.05
N ASP A 25 -12.86 6.03 4.23
CA ASP A 25 -12.08 5.43 5.32
C ASP A 25 -12.49 5.98 6.69
N GLU A 26 -12.97 7.22 6.72
CA GLU A 26 -13.44 7.88 7.94
C GLU A 26 -14.84 7.42 8.35
N TYR A 27 -15.61 6.87 7.41
CA TYR A 27 -16.97 6.42 7.65
C TYR A 27 -17.01 4.90 7.86
N LYS A 28 -17.18 4.49 9.12
CA LYS A 28 -17.13 3.07 9.52
C LYS A 28 -18.49 2.37 9.55
N ASP A 29 -19.58 3.13 9.57
CA ASP A 29 -20.94 2.61 9.75
C ASP A 29 -21.68 2.50 8.40
N ILE A 30 -21.10 1.75 7.46
CA ILE A 30 -21.74 1.48 6.17
C ILE A 30 -22.90 0.52 6.39
N THR A 31 -24.13 1.01 6.19
CA THR A 31 -25.36 0.22 6.29
C THR A 31 -25.99 0.02 4.91
N ASP A 32 -26.79 -1.05 4.77
CA ASP A 32 -27.55 -1.29 3.55
C ASP A 32 -28.48 -0.10 3.21
N GLY A 33 -28.51 0.26 1.93
CA GLY A 33 -29.35 1.34 1.42
C GLY A 33 -28.70 2.73 1.40
N MET A 34 -27.42 2.84 1.78
CA MET A 34 -26.69 4.11 1.65
C MET A 34 -26.41 4.46 0.19
N LEU A 35 -26.64 5.72 -0.13
CA LEU A 35 -26.25 6.31 -1.41
C LEU A 35 -24.90 7.02 -1.24
N PHE A 36 -23.86 6.51 -1.92
CA PHE A 36 -22.54 7.12 -1.92
C PHE A 36 -22.48 8.24 -2.96
N ILE A 37 -22.20 9.45 -2.50
CA ILE A 37 -21.98 10.66 -3.33
C ILE A 37 -20.64 11.34 -2.97
N ASP A 38 -19.77 10.60 -2.35
CA ASP A 38 -18.49 11.04 -1.79
C ASP A 38 -17.34 11.03 -2.80
N ALA A 39 -17.55 10.41 -3.96
CA ALA A 39 -16.53 10.24 -4.99
C ALA A 39 -17.12 10.36 -6.40
N ASN A 40 -16.27 10.70 -7.38
CA ASN A 40 -16.64 10.78 -8.80
C ASN A 40 -16.66 9.38 -9.44
N GLU A 41 -17.67 8.60 -9.07
CA GLU A 41 -17.85 7.23 -9.58
C GLU A 41 -18.92 7.18 -10.67
N ASN A 42 -18.80 6.22 -11.60
CA ASN A 42 -19.83 6.00 -12.59
C ASN A 42 -21.12 5.50 -11.90
N PRO A 43 -22.28 6.19 -12.06
CA PRO A 43 -23.52 5.79 -11.42
C PRO A 43 -24.14 4.51 -12.00
N PHE A 44 -23.75 4.12 -13.21
CA PHE A 44 -24.26 2.92 -13.86
C PHE A 44 -23.48 1.69 -13.40
N ASN A 45 -24.20 0.68 -12.92
CA ASN A 45 -23.57 -0.54 -12.44
C ASN A 45 -22.96 -1.35 -13.60
N THR A 46 -21.64 -1.42 -13.62
CA THR A 46 -20.85 -2.22 -14.56
C THR A 46 -20.04 -3.31 -13.84
N ASN A 47 -20.30 -3.54 -12.55
CA ASN A 47 -19.52 -4.37 -11.62
C ASN A 47 -18.08 -3.89 -11.35
N VAL A 48 -17.62 -2.88 -12.07
CA VAL A 48 -16.29 -2.24 -11.90
C VAL A 48 -16.40 -0.71 -11.89
N ASN A 49 -17.58 -0.20 -11.56
CA ASN A 49 -17.90 1.24 -11.57
C ASN A 49 -17.54 1.97 -10.28
N ARG A 50 -17.16 1.24 -9.25
CA ARG A 50 -16.75 1.80 -7.96
C ARG A 50 -15.25 1.82 -7.83
N TYR A 51 -14.71 2.80 -7.10
CA TYR A 51 -13.31 2.78 -6.73
C TYR A 51 -12.98 1.52 -5.93
N PRO A 52 -11.83 0.91 -6.20
CA PRO A 52 -11.42 -0.27 -5.44
C PRO A 52 -11.11 0.10 -3.98
N ASP A 53 -11.18 -0.90 -3.12
CA ASP A 53 -10.72 -0.77 -1.74
C ASP A 53 -9.22 -0.42 -1.71
N PRO A 54 -8.83 0.76 -1.22
CA PRO A 54 -7.43 1.19 -1.19
C PRO A 54 -6.57 0.33 -0.27
N GLN A 55 -7.18 -0.34 0.71
CA GLN A 55 -6.48 -1.24 1.62
C GLN A 55 -6.41 -2.68 1.11
N GLN A 56 -7.17 -3.02 0.06
CA GLN A 56 -7.18 -4.34 -0.60
C GLN A 56 -7.44 -5.49 0.38
N VAL A 57 -8.31 -5.26 1.38
CA VAL A 57 -8.52 -6.15 2.53
C VAL A 57 -8.84 -7.57 2.10
N LYS A 58 -9.81 -7.75 1.20
CA LYS A 58 -10.23 -9.09 0.73
C LYS A 58 -9.09 -9.85 0.05
N LEU A 59 -8.31 -9.17 -0.80
CA LEU A 59 -7.20 -9.78 -1.53
C LEU A 59 -6.06 -10.13 -0.58
N LYS A 60 -5.73 -9.23 0.34
CA LYS A 60 -4.68 -9.49 1.36
C LYS A 60 -5.06 -10.67 2.26
N SER A 61 -6.33 -10.78 2.66
CA SER A 61 -6.80 -11.91 3.47
C SER A 61 -6.60 -13.25 2.75
N GLN A 62 -7.02 -13.35 1.50
CA GLN A 62 -6.83 -14.56 0.70
C GLN A 62 -5.35 -14.92 0.50
N LEU A 63 -4.51 -13.92 0.27
CA LEU A 63 -3.06 -14.16 0.12
C LEU A 63 -2.41 -14.54 1.45
N ALA A 64 -2.83 -13.96 2.56
CA ALA A 64 -2.36 -14.29 3.90
C ALA A 64 -2.64 -15.76 4.22
N ASP A 65 -3.88 -16.22 3.96
CA ASP A 65 -4.28 -17.61 4.14
C ASP A 65 -3.46 -18.55 3.23
N LEU A 66 -3.33 -18.20 1.95
CA LEU A 66 -2.57 -19.00 0.98
C LEU A 66 -1.09 -19.14 1.34
N LYS A 67 -0.50 -18.07 1.89
CA LYS A 67 0.95 -18.01 2.21
C LYS A 67 1.26 -18.36 3.67
N GLY A 68 0.25 -18.47 4.53
CA GLY A 68 0.44 -18.71 5.96
C GLY A 68 1.15 -17.57 6.69
N ILE A 69 0.91 -16.31 6.29
CA ILE A 69 1.51 -15.11 6.88
C ILE A 69 0.43 -14.11 7.29
N SER A 70 0.79 -13.15 8.14
CA SER A 70 -0.14 -12.07 8.50
C SER A 70 -0.40 -11.12 7.35
N GLU A 71 -1.64 -10.63 7.21
CA GLU A 71 -2.03 -9.57 6.26
C GLU A 71 -1.14 -8.31 6.39
N ASN A 72 -0.71 -7.99 7.60
CA ASN A 72 0.18 -6.87 7.89
C ASN A 72 1.59 -7.01 7.28
N ASN A 73 1.93 -8.21 6.82
CA ASN A 73 3.21 -8.51 6.17
C ASN A 73 3.08 -8.57 4.64
N ILE A 74 1.95 -8.11 4.09
CA ILE A 74 1.67 -8.11 2.65
C ILE A 74 1.53 -6.68 2.15
N LEU A 75 2.37 -6.31 1.19
CA LEU A 75 2.23 -5.13 0.38
C LEU A 75 1.89 -5.55 -1.06
N LEU A 76 0.83 -5.00 -1.61
CA LEU A 76 0.41 -5.22 -3.00
C LEU A 76 0.65 -3.96 -3.82
N GLY A 77 1.15 -4.13 -5.02
CA GLY A 77 1.38 -3.05 -5.99
C GLY A 77 1.05 -3.48 -7.42
N ASN A 78 1.07 -2.53 -8.33
CA ASN A 78 0.87 -2.77 -9.77
C ASN A 78 2.18 -3.26 -10.41
N GLY A 79 2.53 -4.51 -10.10
CA GLY A 79 3.80 -5.12 -10.47
C GLY A 79 4.91 -4.88 -9.44
N SER A 80 6.01 -5.62 -9.60
CA SER A 80 7.18 -5.55 -8.72
C SER A 80 7.88 -4.20 -8.75
N ASP A 81 7.88 -3.53 -9.89
CA ASP A 81 8.60 -2.28 -10.11
C ASP A 81 8.04 -1.15 -9.25
N GLU A 82 6.71 -1.06 -9.11
CA GLU A 82 6.08 -0.12 -8.19
C GLU A 82 6.53 -0.36 -6.75
N VAL A 83 6.53 -1.62 -6.32
CA VAL A 83 6.95 -1.98 -4.95
C VAL A 83 8.43 -1.68 -4.72
N LEU A 84 9.29 -1.96 -5.69
CA LEU A 84 10.71 -1.63 -5.64
C LEU A 84 10.95 -0.11 -5.58
N ASP A 85 10.24 0.66 -6.42
CA ASP A 85 10.32 2.13 -6.39
C ASP A 85 9.90 2.68 -5.01
N LEU A 86 8.82 2.15 -4.43
CA LEU A 86 8.38 2.55 -3.09
C LEU A 86 9.43 2.24 -2.01
N ILE A 87 10.11 1.09 -2.10
CA ILE A 87 11.19 0.73 -1.18
C ILE A 87 12.34 1.74 -1.31
N PHE A 88 12.76 2.05 -2.52
CA PHE A 88 13.84 3.02 -2.73
C PHE A 88 13.45 4.42 -2.22
N ARG A 89 12.24 4.87 -2.50
CA ARG A 89 11.73 6.15 -1.99
C ARG A 89 11.62 6.21 -0.47
N ALA A 90 11.31 5.10 0.16
CA ALA A 90 11.17 5.05 1.61
C ALA A 90 12.51 5.03 2.35
N PHE A 91 13.52 4.36 1.80
CA PHE A 91 14.73 4.01 2.53
C PHE A 91 16.03 4.60 1.98
N CYS A 92 16.06 5.05 0.71
CA CYS A 92 17.27 5.52 0.06
C CYS A 92 17.25 7.03 -0.16
N GLU A 93 18.09 7.77 0.56
CA GLU A 93 18.24 9.21 0.34
C GLU A 93 19.03 9.49 -0.95
N PRO A 94 18.48 10.27 -1.90
CA PRO A 94 19.14 10.58 -3.16
C PRO A 94 20.54 11.18 -2.96
N ASN A 95 21.47 10.77 -3.80
CA ASN A 95 22.89 11.19 -3.79
C ASN A 95 23.68 10.82 -2.52
N LYS A 96 23.07 10.13 -1.56
CA LYS A 96 23.71 9.75 -0.29
C LYS A 96 23.80 8.23 -0.15
N ASP A 97 22.66 7.55 -0.27
CA ASP A 97 22.59 6.11 -0.08
C ASP A 97 22.88 5.33 -1.37
N LYS A 98 23.28 4.09 -1.23
CA LYS A 98 23.66 3.20 -2.32
C LYS A 98 22.86 1.90 -2.26
N ILE A 99 22.60 1.36 -3.44
CA ILE A 99 21.95 0.06 -3.62
C ILE A 99 23.00 -0.91 -4.16
N ILE A 100 23.02 -2.13 -3.64
CA ILE A 100 23.88 -3.20 -4.11
C ILE A 100 23.05 -4.11 -5.01
N THR A 101 23.53 -4.33 -6.23
CA THR A 101 22.94 -5.29 -7.17
C THR A 101 23.94 -6.38 -7.51
N LEU A 102 23.44 -7.58 -7.81
CA LEU A 102 24.24 -8.73 -8.20
C LEU A 102 23.88 -9.17 -9.64
N PRO A 103 24.56 -8.61 -10.66
CA PRO A 103 24.28 -9.00 -12.03
C PRO A 103 24.73 -10.46 -12.32
N PRO A 104 24.03 -11.18 -13.24
CA PRO A 104 22.87 -10.70 -13.99
C PRO A 104 21.60 -10.62 -13.14
N THR A 105 20.82 -9.56 -13.30
CA THR A 105 19.58 -9.35 -12.59
C THR A 105 18.51 -8.82 -13.56
N TYR A 106 17.29 -8.74 -13.08
CA TYR A 106 16.19 -8.09 -13.77
C TYR A 106 16.54 -6.63 -14.07
N GLY A 107 16.20 -6.15 -15.28
CA GLY A 107 16.61 -4.85 -15.82
C GLY A 107 15.92 -3.65 -15.20
#